data_19c8cf83f0559ce86f945f3422f3ad0a
#
_entry.id   19c8cf83f0559ce86f945f3422f3ad0a
#
_cell.length_a   1.000
_cell.length_b   1.000
_cell.length_c   1.000
_cell.angle_alpha   90.00
_cell.angle_beta   90.00
_cell.angle_gamma   90.00
#
_symmetry.space_group_name_H-M   'P 1'
#
loop_
_entity.id
_entity.type
_entity.pdbx_description
1 polymer ?
#
loop_
_entity_poly.entity_id
_entity_poly.type
_entity_poly.pdbx_seq_one_letter_code
_entity_poly.pdbx_strand_id
1 'polypeptide(L)'
;IDVAGFYTRYKDMIEFRFGLFNNKTFDYIDGLSKLFNAFSSGDGLGIGAQFTNVGRAEIYGVDLSTSGVYEFNRDTRLAYTLGYVYTNPIDMDVDSRNAEEEANDDLMAMRSKSNDSKYLKYRQKHSVKGVFDLEWKQFNIGTNMSWKSKTLAVDYFMVDERTKAELNLMDYMRSMLFGNLHDYWAENNKGYFVMDMRVGMKVTKNIHVQGLVNNLLNKRYSARPMDVGAPRTFILQVGANF
;
A
#
# COMPACT_ATOMS: atom_id res chain seq x y z
N ILE A 1 -5.20 21.15 18.24
CA ILE A 1 -5.83 20.77 16.97
C ILE A 1 -5.05 21.45 15.88
N ASP A 2 -4.61 20.66 14.90
CA ASP A 2 -3.88 21.13 13.72
C ASP A 2 -4.69 20.81 12.48
N VAL A 3 -4.73 21.76 11.54
CA VAL A 3 -5.41 21.63 10.25
C VAL A 3 -4.47 22.13 9.18
N ALA A 4 -4.11 21.27 8.22
CA ALA A 4 -3.27 21.64 7.11
C ALA A 4 -3.90 21.20 5.78
N GLY A 5 -3.94 22.11 4.80
CA GLY A 5 -4.23 21.78 3.41
C GLY A 5 -2.93 21.65 2.65
N PHE A 6 -2.84 20.71 1.73
CA PHE A 6 -1.67 20.55 0.88
C PHE A 6 -2.06 20.36 -0.60
N TYR A 7 -1.21 20.89 -1.46
CA TYR A 7 -1.28 20.70 -2.90
C TYR A 7 0.13 20.53 -3.45
N THR A 8 0.34 19.47 -4.20
CA THR A 8 1.63 19.18 -4.83
C THR A 8 1.39 18.80 -6.29
N ARG A 9 2.19 19.38 -7.19
CA ARG A 9 2.20 19.04 -8.60
C ARG A 9 3.57 18.52 -8.99
N TYR A 10 3.58 17.36 -9.62
CA TYR A 10 4.77 16.71 -10.14
C TYR A 10 4.81 16.84 -11.67
N LYS A 11 6.00 17.05 -12.24
CA LYS A 11 6.22 17.03 -13.68
C LYS A 11 6.74 15.67 -14.15
N ASP A 12 7.66 15.09 -13.40
CA ASP A 12 8.28 13.79 -13.72
C ASP A 12 8.24 12.92 -12.45
N MET A 13 7.04 12.47 -12.08
CA MET A 13 6.87 11.66 -10.89
C MET A 13 7.46 10.27 -11.14
N ILE A 14 8.27 9.81 -10.20
CA ILE A 14 8.76 8.43 -10.21
C ILE A 14 7.69 7.52 -9.62
N GLU A 15 7.31 6.51 -10.38
CA GLU A 15 6.36 5.49 -9.96
C GLU A 15 6.93 4.10 -10.21
N PHE A 16 6.38 3.15 -9.50
CA PHE A 16 6.70 1.76 -9.63
C PHE A 16 5.88 1.13 -10.77
N ARG A 17 6.54 0.42 -11.68
CA ARG A 17 5.89 -0.46 -12.63
C ARG A 17 6.31 -1.89 -12.40
N PHE A 18 5.33 -2.77 -12.44
CA PHE A 18 5.51 -4.20 -12.34
C PHE A 18 5.26 -4.84 -13.69
N GLY A 19 5.98 -5.88 -14.05
CA GLY A 19 5.77 -6.59 -15.32
C GLY A 19 6.87 -7.56 -15.70
N LEU A 20 6.92 -7.88 -16.99
CA LEU A 20 7.92 -8.76 -17.59
C LEU A 20 9.15 -7.97 -18.04
N PHE A 21 10.30 -8.59 -17.86
CA PHE A 21 11.59 -8.03 -18.24
C PHE A 21 12.42 -9.07 -18.96
N ASN A 22 13.28 -8.64 -19.87
CA ASN A 22 14.35 -9.45 -20.41
C ASN A 22 15.35 -9.77 -19.28
N ASN A 23 15.65 -11.05 -19.03
CA ASN A 23 16.51 -11.46 -17.91
C ASN A 23 17.96 -11.02 -18.06
N LYS A 24 18.41 -10.70 -19.26
CA LYS A 24 19.80 -10.33 -19.54
C LYS A 24 20.00 -8.83 -19.65
N THR A 25 19.12 -8.14 -20.36
CA THR A 25 19.22 -6.69 -20.57
C THR A 25 18.48 -5.89 -19.52
N PHE A 26 17.55 -6.52 -18.77
CA PHE A 26 16.63 -5.88 -17.82
C PHE A 26 15.66 -4.88 -18.46
N ASP A 27 15.52 -4.95 -19.79
CA ASP A 27 14.57 -4.11 -20.50
C ASP A 27 13.13 -4.55 -20.21
N TYR A 28 12.27 -3.56 -20.00
CA TYR A 28 10.85 -3.81 -19.81
C TYR A 28 10.21 -4.30 -21.12
N ILE A 29 9.45 -5.38 -21.02
CA ILE A 29 8.72 -5.98 -22.15
C ILE A 29 7.36 -5.29 -22.23
N ASP A 30 7.25 -4.30 -23.10
CA ASP A 30 6.03 -3.52 -23.34
C ASP A 30 5.32 -3.90 -24.64
N GLY A 31 5.72 -5.01 -25.27
CA GLY A 31 5.15 -5.42 -26.54
C GLY A 31 5.62 -6.76 -27.04
N LEU A 32 4.85 -7.33 -27.99
CA LEU A 32 5.14 -8.63 -28.62
C LEU A 32 6.51 -8.68 -29.28
N SER A 33 6.96 -7.59 -29.91
CA SER A 33 8.28 -7.53 -30.54
C SER A 33 9.42 -7.77 -29.54
N LYS A 34 9.37 -7.09 -28.38
CA LYS A 34 10.37 -7.32 -27.32
C LYS A 34 10.25 -8.70 -26.71
N LEU A 35 9.02 -9.20 -26.56
CA LEU A 35 8.77 -10.56 -26.07
C LEU A 35 9.38 -11.61 -26.98
N PHE A 36 9.13 -11.54 -28.30
CA PHE A 36 9.71 -12.46 -29.27
C PHE A 36 11.23 -12.33 -29.36
N ASN A 37 11.76 -11.12 -29.23
CA ASN A 37 13.21 -10.91 -29.19
C ASN A 37 13.84 -11.58 -27.97
N ALA A 38 13.25 -11.46 -26.79
CA ALA A 38 13.75 -12.12 -25.58
C ALA A 38 13.72 -13.64 -25.69
N PHE A 39 12.72 -14.21 -26.34
CA PHE A 39 12.67 -15.66 -26.64
C PHE A 39 13.68 -16.08 -27.68
N SER A 40 13.78 -15.37 -28.81
CA SER A 40 14.64 -15.73 -29.91
C SER A 40 16.14 -15.56 -29.63
N SER A 41 16.48 -14.59 -28.78
CA SER A 41 17.85 -14.37 -28.31
C SER A 41 18.29 -15.38 -27.23
N GLY A 42 17.35 -16.13 -26.67
CA GLY A 42 17.61 -17.02 -25.52
C GLY A 42 17.88 -16.30 -24.21
N ASP A 43 17.55 -15.02 -24.11
CA ASP A 43 17.79 -14.22 -22.90
C ASP A 43 16.87 -14.60 -21.74
N GLY A 44 15.70 -15.20 -22.06
CA GLY A 44 14.68 -15.57 -21.08
C GLY A 44 13.86 -14.37 -20.56
N LEU A 45 12.82 -14.70 -19.82
CA LEU A 45 11.92 -13.72 -19.22
C LEU A 45 11.94 -13.78 -17.70
N GLY A 46 11.89 -12.65 -17.07
CA GLY A 46 11.73 -12.50 -15.62
C GLY A 46 10.55 -11.60 -15.28
N ILE A 47 9.97 -11.86 -14.11
CA ILE A 47 9.00 -10.96 -13.50
C ILE A 47 9.78 -10.04 -12.58
N GLY A 48 9.47 -8.77 -12.63
CA GLY A 48 10.15 -7.80 -11.81
C GLY A 48 9.41 -6.50 -11.63
N ALA A 49 10.08 -5.61 -10.94
CA ALA A 49 9.61 -4.27 -10.63
C ALA A 49 10.67 -3.24 -10.98
N GLN A 50 10.26 -2.16 -11.58
CA GLN A 50 11.15 -1.07 -11.98
C GLN A 50 10.55 0.27 -11.62
N PHE A 51 11.38 1.22 -11.21
CA PHE A 51 10.97 2.61 -11.10
C PHE A 51 11.02 3.27 -12.48
N THR A 52 9.99 4.04 -12.79
CA THR A 52 9.89 4.77 -14.05
C THR A 52 9.24 6.14 -13.82
N ASN A 53 9.52 7.07 -14.71
CA ASN A 53 8.81 8.35 -14.70
C ASN A 53 7.42 8.18 -15.31
N VAL A 54 6.39 8.62 -14.58
CA VAL A 54 4.99 8.50 -15.00
C VAL A 54 4.41 9.82 -15.52
N GLY A 55 5.25 10.82 -15.74
CA GLY A 55 4.81 12.09 -16.26
C GLY A 55 4.21 13.01 -15.19
N ARG A 56 3.08 13.65 -15.47
CA ARG A 56 2.49 14.68 -14.60
C ARG A 56 1.50 14.08 -13.63
N ALA A 57 1.56 14.54 -12.38
CA ALA A 57 0.62 14.14 -11.33
C ALA A 57 0.26 15.30 -10.42
N GLU A 58 -0.93 15.26 -9.86
CA GLU A 58 -1.38 16.18 -8.82
C GLU A 58 -1.84 15.41 -7.59
N ILE A 59 -1.38 15.84 -6.43
CA ILE A 59 -1.80 15.30 -5.14
C ILE A 59 -2.23 16.45 -4.25
N TYR A 60 -3.47 16.46 -3.84
CA TYR A 60 -3.97 17.45 -2.89
C TYR A 60 -4.83 16.81 -1.82
N GLY A 61 -4.98 17.49 -0.70
CA GLY A 61 -5.75 16.95 0.39
C GLY A 61 -5.76 17.84 1.63
N VAL A 62 -6.25 17.23 2.70
CA VAL A 62 -6.34 17.85 4.01
C VAL A 62 -5.79 16.88 5.04
N ASP A 63 -4.99 17.39 5.97
CA ASP A 63 -4.51 16.70 7.16
C ASP A 63 -5.14 17.37 8.39
N LEU A 64 -5.80 16.56 9.19
CA LEU A 64 -6.42 16.98 10.44
C LEU A 64 -5.80 16.18 11.58
N SER A 65 -5.31 16.83 12.61
CA SER A 65 -4.81 16.13 13.78
C SER A 65 -5.18 16.83 15.09
N THR A 66 -5.28 16.02 16.11
CA THR A 66 -5.45 16.50 17.48
C THR A 66 -4.68 15.61 18.44
N SER A 67 -4.05 16.21 19.41
CA SER A 67 -3.38 15.51 20.50
C SER A 67 -3.64 16.21 21.81
N GLY A 68 -3.58 15.46 22.87
CA GLY A 68 -3.79 16.00 24.20
C GLY A 68 -3.45 15.00 25.29
N VAL A 69 -3.46 15.52 26.48
CA VAL A 69 -3.31 14.75 27.72
C VAL A 69 -4.47 15.11 28.64
N TYR A 70 -5.12 14.09 29.12
CA TYR A 70 -6.19 14.23 30.12
C TYR A 70 -5.79 13.53 31.42
N GLU A 71 -5.76 14.30 32.50
CA GLU A 71 -5.47 13.80 33.86
C GLU A 71 -6.78 13.59 34.62
N PHE A 72 -7.17 12.33 34.80
CA PHE A 72 -8.38 11.99 35.58
C PHE A 72 -8.19 12.23 37.07
N ASN A 73 -6.99 11.90 37.56
CA ASN A 73 -6.53 12.07 38.91
C ASN A 73 -5.00 11.97 38.98
N ARG A 74 -4.41 12.02 40.20
CA ARG A 74 -2.96 11.97 40.40
C ARG A 74 -2.29 10.68 39.87
N ASP A 75 -3.07 9.59 39.77
CA ASP A 75 -2.57 8.27 39.46
C ASP A 75 -3.02 7.81 38.04
N THR A 76 -3.84 8.60 37.35
CA THR A 76 -4.44 8.18 36.07
C THR A 76 -4.37 9.29 35.04
N ARG A 77 -3.64 9.02 33.95
CA ARG A 77 -3.41 9.97 32.87
C ARG A 77 -3.62 9.26 31.52
N LEU A 78 -4.34 9.90 30.61
CA LEU A 78 -4.53 9.46 29.23
C LEU A 78 -3.87 10.46 28.28
N ALA A 79 -2.89 10.02 27.52
CA ALA A 79 -2.40 10.75 26.37
C ALA A 79 -3.03 10.18 25.09
N TYR A 80 -3.38 11.06 24.16
CA TYR A 80 -3.96 10.64 22.90
C TYR A 80 -3.45 11.48 21.73
N THR A 81 -3.40 10.84 20.55
CA THR A 81 -3.21 11.51 19.26
C THR A 81 -4.15 10.88 18.26
N LEU A 82 -4.92 11.71 17.56
CA LEU A 82 -5.80 11.30 16.46
C LEU A 82 -5.42 12.07 15.21
N GLY A 83 -5.34 11.40 14.10
CA GLY A 83 -5.05 12.00 12.81
C GLY A 83 -5.94 11.44 11.71
N TYR A 84 -6.39 12.31 10.82
CA TYR A 84 -7.11 11.95 9.61
C TYR A 84 -6.49 12.67 8.42
N VAL A 85 -6.20 11.93 7.37
CA VAL A 85 -5.70 12.48 6.10
C VAL A 85 -6.66 12.11 4.98
N TYR A 86 -7.10 13.13 4.26
CA TYR A 86 -7.74 12.98 2.96
C TYR A 86 -6.73 13.32 1.87
N THR A 87 -6.58 12.45 0.88
CA THR A 87 -5.67 12.63 -0.25
C THR A 87 -6.40 12.35 -1.56
N ASN A 88 -6.29 13.24 -2.53
CA ASN A 88 -6.79 13.01 -3.89
C ASN A 88 -5.60 12.96 -4.87
N PRO A 89 -5.13 11.76 -5.23
CA PRO A 89 -3.96 11.56 -6.08
C PRO A 89 -4.39 11.38 -7.53
N ILE A 90 -4.21 12.41 -8.36
CA ILE A 90 -4.65 12.44 -9.75
C ILE A 90 -3.45 12.18 -10.67
N ASP A 91 -3.64 11.30 -11.65
CA ASP A 91 -2.78 11.14 -12.81
C ASP A 91 -3.23 12.11 -13.91
N MET A 92 -2.34 12.99 -14.36
CA MET A 92 -2.66 14.04 -15.32
C MET A 92 -2.32 13.69 -16.77
N ASP A 93 -1.65 12.57 -17.00
CA ASP A 93 -1.21 12.16 -18.36
C ASP A 93 -1.99 10.97 -18.91
N VAL A 94 -3.16 10.72 -18.34
CA VAL A 94 -4.01 9.59 -18.71
C VAL A 94 -4.46 9.67 -20.18
N ASP A 95 -4.92 10.83 -20.62
CA ASP A 95 -5.50 10.98 -21.97
C ASP A 95 -4.48 10.77 -23.08
N SER A 96 -3.23 11.22 -22.89
CA SER A 96 -2.15 11.00 -23.86
C SER A 96 -1.76 9.53 -24.00
N ARG A 97 -1.82 8.79 -22.89
CA ARG A 97 -1.54 7.35 -22.89
C ARG A 97 -2.66 6.55 -23.52
N ASN A 98 -3.90 6.93 -23.31
CA ASN A 98 -5.07 6.24 -23.89
C ASN A 98 -5.10 6.33 -25.43
N ALA A 99 -4.71 7.47 -26.01
CA ALA A 99 -4.66 7.64 -27.45
C ALA A 99 -3.59 6.80 -28.15
N GLU A 100 -2.42 6.62 -27.52
CA GLU A 100 -1.39 5.71 -28.00
C GLU A 100 -1.81 4.23 -27.83
N GLU A 101 -2.66 3.99 -26.90
CA GLU A 101 -3.12 2.67 -26.51
C GLU A 101 -4.20 2.12 -27.40
N GLU A 102 -5.17 2.91 -27.83
CA GLU A 102 -6.20 2.51 -28.79
C GLU A 102 -5.62 2.06 -30.14
N ALA A 103 -4.42 2.55 -30.48
CA ALA A 103 -3.73 2.18 -31.71
C ALA A 103 -3.02 0.79 -31.66
N ASN A 104 -2.89 0.17 -30.46
CA ASN A 104 -2.12 -1.06 -30.26
C ASN A 104 -2.81 -2.01 -29.25
N ASP A 105 -4.03 -2.38 -29.49
CA ASP A 105 -4.92 -3.10 -28.55
C ASP A 105 -4.37 -4.42 -27.99
N ASP A 106 -3.63 -5.19 -28.80
CA ASP A 106 -3.08 -6.49 -28.39
C ASP A 106 -1.85 -6.39 -27.45
N LEU A 107 -1.21 -5.22 -27.38
CA LEU A 107 0.01 -5.01 -26.59
C LEU A 107 -0.27 -4.44 -25.20
N MET A 108 -1.50 -4.05 -24.96
CA MET A 108 -1.94 -3.29 -23.80
C MET A 108 -1.95 -4.08 -22.51
N ALA A 109 -2.20 -5.38 -22.60
CA ALA A 109 -2.23 -6.27 -21.43
C ALA A 109 -0.88 -6.37 -20.71
N MET A 110 0.22 -5.91 -21.33
CA MET A 110 1.57 -6.01 -20.77
C MET A 110 2.10 -4.72 -20.16
N ARG A 111 1.41 -3.60 -20.36
CA ARG A 111 1.87 -2.32 -19.83
C ARG A 111 1.41 -2.12 -18.39
N SER A 112 2.30 -1.64 -17.54
CA SER A 112 1.98 -1.23 -16.19
C SER A 112 1.28 0.13 -16.21
N LYS A 113 -0.03 0.12 -16.43
CA LYS A 113 -0.89 1.30 -16.35
C LYS A 113 -1.87 1.19 -15.18
N SER A 114 -2.43 2.32 -14.76
CA SER A 114 -3.50 2.33 -13.79
C SER A 114 -4.77 1.69 -14.37
N ASN A 115 -5.43 0.83 -13.61
CA ASN A 115 -6.75 0.30 -13.97
C ASN A 115 -7.88 1.33 -13.81
N ASP A 116 -7.60 2.44 -13.15
CA ASP A 116 -8.48 3.61 -13.12
C ASP A 116 -7.72 4.79 -13.72
N SER A 117 -8.17 5.23 -14.87
CA SER A 117 -7.52 6.27 -15.67
C SER A 117 -7.39 7.63 -14.97
N LYS A 118 -8.03 7.83 -13.84
CA LYS A 118 -8.05 9.09 -13.12
C LYS A 118 -7.04 9.15 -11.99
N TYR A 119 -6.67 8.02 -11.40
CA TYR A 119 -5.93 7.99 -10.15
C TYR A 119 -4.55 7.34 -10.29
N LEU A 120 -3.60 7.87 -9.54
CA LEU A 120 -2.31 7.23 -9.34
C LEU A 120 -2.48 5.86 -8.65
N LYS A 121 -1.70 4.90 -9.09
CA LYS A 121 -1.73 3.54 -8.54
C LYS A 121 -1.32 3.49 -7.07
N TYR A 122 -1.86 2.50 -6.35
CA TYR A 122 -1.47 2.15 -4.98
C TYR A 122 -1.66 3.28 -3.96
N ARG A 123 -2.67 4.12 -4.16
CA ARG A 123 -3.02 5.21 -3.24
C ARG A 123 -4.40 4.99 -2.64
N GLN A 124 -4.58 5.42 -1.39
CA GLN A 124 -5.85 5.45 -0.68
C GLN A 124 -6.29 6.89 -0.50
N LYS A 125 -7.61 7.14 -0.52
CA LYS A 125 -8.16 8.49 -0.29
C LYS A 125 -8.16 8.89 1.18
N HIS A 126 -8.46 7.93 2.06
CA HIS A 126 -8.66 8.21 3.47
C HIS A 126 -7.74 7.37 4.33
N SER A 127 -7.12 8.00 5.31
CA SER A 127 -6.32 7.36 6.34
C SER A 127 -6.65 7.95 7.69
N VAL A 128 -6.92 7.10 8.67
CA VAL A 128 -7.12 7.47 10.06
C VAL A 128 -6.06 6.79 10.92
N LYS A 129 -5.46 7.51 11.84
CA LYS A 129 -4.56 6.96 12.85
C LYS A 129 -4.99 7.43 14.23
N GLY A 130 -4.89 6.54 15.20
CA GLY A 130 -5.14 6.84 16.60
C GLY A 130 -4.09 6.20 17.48
N VAL A 131 -3.59 6.95 18.43
CA VAL A 131 -2.69 6.48 19.49
C VAL A 131 -3.28 6.87 20.82
N PHE A 132 -3.40 5.92 21.72
CA PHE A 132 -3.88 6.16 23.08
C PHE A 132 -2.92 5.48 24.06
N ASP A 133 -2.55 6.21 25.10
CA ASP A 133 -1.68 5.78 26.17
C ASP A 133 -2.31 6.11 27.52
N LEU A 134 -2.76 5.09 28.21
CA LEU A 134 -3.30 5.17 29.56
C LEU A 134 -2.23 4.76 30.57
N GLU A 135 -1.84 5.71 31.41
CA GLU A 135 -1.03 5.44 32.59
C GLU A 135 -1.95 5.33 33.80
N TRP A 136 -1.85 4.25 34.56
CA TRP A 136 -2.59 4.01 35.77
C TRP A 136 -1.69 3.42 36.85
N LYS A 137 -1.29 4.24 37.81
CA LYS A 137 -0.31 3.86 38.84
C LYS A 137 0.98 3.32 38.22
N GLN A 138 1.26 2.03 38.48
CA GLN A 138 2.41 1.33 37.91
C GLN A 138 2.18 0.72 36.52
N PHE A 139 0.95 0.72 36.04
CA PHE A 139 0.57 0.12 34.77
C PHE A 139 0.53 1.16 33.66
N ASN A 140 0.86 0.72 32.45
CA ASN A 140 0.57 1.47 31.26
C ASN A 140 -0.10 0.59 30.22
N ILE A 141 -1.13 1.10 29.57
CA ILE A 141 -1.85 0.42 28.50
C ILE A 141 -1.86 1.34 27.30
N GLY A 142 -1.29 0.88 26.20
CA GLY A 142 -1.25 1.65 24.96
C GLY A 142 -1.89 0.92 23.80
N THR A 143 -2.46 1.67 22.88
CA THR A 143 -2.97 1.13 21.61
C THR A 143 -2.64 2.05 20.46
N ASN A 144 -2.25 1.45 19.32
CA ASN A 144 -2.12 2.12 18.03
C ASN A 144 -3.19 1.57 17.11
N MET A 145 -3.94 2.45 16.48
CA MET A 145 -4.99 2.10 15.53
C MET A 145 -4.68 2.75 14.18
N SER A 146 -4.86 2.01 13.10
CA SER A 146 -4.70 2.53 11.74
C SER A 146 -5.81 1.98 10.86
N TRP A 147 -6.54 2.87 10.22
CA TRP A 147 -7.49 2.52 9.19
C TRP A 147 -7.12 3.20 7.88
N LYS A 148 -7.23 2.46 6.78
CA LYS A 148 -7.07 2.99 5.42
C LYS A 148 -8.25 2.55 4.56
N SER A 149 -8.73 3.46 3.71
CA SER A 149 -9.75 3.15 2.72
C SER A 149 -9.22 2.19 1.66
N LYS A 150 -10.09 1.74 0.78
CA LYS A 150 -9.69 0.95 -0.38
C LYS A 150 -8.62 1.65 -1.21
N THR A 151 -7.75 0.89 -1.83
CA THR A 151 -6.81 1.37 -2.85
C THR A 151 -7.59 1.82 -4.09
N LEU A 152 -7.27 2.99 -4.63
CA LEU A 152 -8.01 3.59 -5.74
C LEU A 152 -7.75 2.87 -7.05
N ALA A 153 -6.49 2.64 -7.35
CA ALA A 153 -6.04 2.03 -8.59
C ALA A 153 -4.81 1.15 -8.37
N VAL A 154 -4.65 0.16 -9.23
CA VAL A 154 -3.51 -0.76 -9.27
C VAL A 154 -3.06 -0.94 -10.72
N ASP A 155 -2.00 -1.71 -10.94
CA ASP A 155 -1.61 -2.07 -12.31
C ASP A 155 -2.73 -2.85 -13.00
N TYR A 156 -3.13 -2.37 -14.17
CA TYR A 156 -4.24 -2.88 -14.95
C TYR A 156 -4.11 -4.39 -15.23
N PHE A 157 -2.93 -4.83 -15.67
CA PHE A 157 -2.70 -6.24 -16.02
C PHE A 157 -2.88 -7.20 -14.84
N MET A 158 -2.85 -6.72 -13.60
CA MET A 158 -3.10 -7.54 -12.41
C MET A 158 -4.58 -7.80 -12.16
N VAL A 159 -5.47 -6.94 -12.66
CA VAL A 159 -6.89 -6.94 -12.29
C VAL A 159 -7.83 -6.90 -13.50
N ASP A 160 -7.33 -7.05 -14.70
CA ASP A 160 -8.14 -7.04 -15.93
C ASP A 160 -8.99 -8.31 -16.04
N GLU A 161 -10.31 -8.13 -16.22
CA GLU A 161 -11.29 -9.21 -16.35
C GLU A 161 -11.52 -9.68 -17.80
N ARG A 162 -10.97 -8.98 -18.82
CA ARG A 162 -11.34 -9.17 -20.23
C ARG A 162 -11.11 -10.57 -20.80
N THR A 163 -10.65 -11.52 -20.03
CA THR A 163 -9.96 -12.69 -20.58
C THR A 163 -10.53 -14.04 -20.28
N LYS A 164 -11.81 -14.12 -19.94
CA LYS A 164 -12.47 -15.45 -19.91
C LYS A 164 -12.88 -15.98 -21.30
N ALA A 165 -12.90 -15.15 -22.33
CA ALA A 165 -13.46 -15.48 -23.63
C ALA A 165 -12.44 -15.75 -24.74
N GLU A 166 -11.23 -15.17 -24.71
CA GLU A 166 -10.20 -15.30 -25.73
C GLU A 166 -8.83 -15.59 -25.11
N LEU A 167 -8.53 -16.85 -24.91
CA LEU A 167 -7.22 -17.32 -24.42
C LEU A 167 -6.13 -17.04 -25.48
N ASN A 168 -5.55 -15.85 -25.44
CA ASN A 168 -4.28 -15.61 -26.11
C ASN A 168 -3.10 -16.03 -25.21
N LEU A 169 -1.92 -16.15 -25.80
CA LEU A 169 -0.71 -16.55 -25.08
C LEU A 169 -0.43 -15.68 -23.86
N MET A 170 -0.79 -14.40 -23.92
CA MET A 170 -0.56 -13.43 -22.85
C MET A 170 -1.45 -13.68 -21.65
N ASP A 171 -2.70 -14.02 -21.89
CA ASP A 171 -3.66 -14.34 -20.82
C ASP A 171 -3.30 -15.65 -20.13
N TYR A 172 -2.82 -16.61 -20.88
CA TYR A 172 -2.27 -17.85 -20.32
C TYR A 172 -1.06 -17.56 -19.41
N MET A 173 -0.11 -16.76 -19.87
CA MET A 173 1.05 -16.35 -19.07
C MET A 173 0.61 -15.57 -17.82
N ARG A 174 -0.33 -14.63 -17.94
CA ARG A 174 -0.86 -13.88 -16.81
C ARG A 174 -1.53 -14.79 -15.78
N SER A 175 -2.37 -15.72 -16.22
CA SER A 175 -3.05 -16.67 -15.32
C SER A 175 -2.04 -17.59 -14.62
N MET A 176 -0.98 -18.01 -15.30
CA MET A 176 0.11 -18.78 -14.70
C MET A 176 0.87 -18.00 -13.63
N LEU A 177 1.12 -16.69 -13.86
CA LEU A 177 1.97 -15.87 -13.01
C LEU A 177 1.22 -15.26 -11.83
N PHE A 178 -0.04 -14.87 -12.02
CA PHE A 178 -0.83 -14.13 -11.04
C PHE A 178 -2.04 -14.91 -10.50
N GLY A 179 -2.37 -16.05 -11.10
CA GLY A 179 -3.44 -16.93 -10.63
C GLY A 179 -4.76 -16.17 -10.40
N ASN A 180 -5.34 -16.34 -9.22
CA ASN A 180 -6.57 -15.68 -8.80
C ASN A 180 -6.34 -14.31 -8.14
N LEU A 181 -5.26 -13.59 -8.48
CA LEU A 181 -4.94 -12.29 -7.86
C LEU A 181 -6.06 -11.27 -8.11
N HIS A 182 -6.67 -11.28 -9.30
CA HIS A 182 -7.83 -10.44 -9.63
C HIS A 182 -8.98 -10.67 -8.62
N ASP A 183 -9.44 -11.92 -8.49
CA ASP A 183 -10.56 -12.24 -7.61
C ASP A 183 -10.23 -11.91 -6.15
N TYR A 184 -9.03 -12.27 -5.71
CA TYR A 184 -8.54 -11.92 -4.38
C TYR A 184 -8.54 -10.40 -4.14
N TRP A 185 -8.07 -9.63 -5.12
CA TRP A 185 -8.00 -8.17 -4.99
C TRP A 185 -9.39 -7.54 -4.98
N ALA A 186 -10.28 -7.96 -5.87
CA ALA A 186 -11.66 -7.50 -5.93
C ALA A 186 -12.41 -7.76 -4.61
N GLU A 187 -12.20 -8.93 -4.01
CA GLU A 187 -12.83 -9.30 -2.74
C GLU A 187 -12.21 -8.57 -1.53
N ASN A 188 -10.90 -8.30 -1.53
CA ASN A 188 -10.18 -7.81 -0.36
C ASN A 188 -9.83 -6.33 -0.40
N ASN A 189 -9.97 -5.64 -1.53
CA ASN A 189 -9.72 -4.19 -1.64
C ASN A 189 -10.88 -3.35 -1.06
N LYS A 190 -11.24 -3.59 0.20
CA LYS A 190 -12.30 -2.87 0.93
C LYS A 190 -11.77 -1.89 1.97
N GLY A 191 -10.45 -1.70 1.97
CA GLY A 191 -9.76 -1.03 3.05
C GLY A 191 -9.46 -1.97 4.22
N TYR A 192 -8.72 -1.50 5.19
CA TYR A 192 -8.34 -2.32 6.34
C TYR A 192 -8.15 -1.50 7.60
N PHE A 193 -8.39 -2.16 8.71
CA PHE A 193 -8.14 -1.66 10.05
C PHE A 193 -7.15 -2.59 10.75
N VAL A 194 -6.07 -2.01 11.29
CA VAL A 194 -5.05 -2.70 12.08
C VAL A 194 -4.95 -2.04 13.43
N MET A 195 -4.84 -2.85 14.47
CA MET A 195 -4.73 -2.39 15.85
C MET A 195 -3.59 -3.15 16.53
N ASP A 196 -2.71 -2.39 17.19
CA ASP A 196 -1.68 -2.90 18.07
C ASP A 196 -2.03 -2.55 19.50
N MET A 197 -1.60 -3.39 20.44
CA MET A 197 -1.82 -3.17 21.87
C MET A 197 -0.55 -3.44 22.65
N ARG A 198 -0.32 -2.65 23.67
CA ARG A 198 0.75 -2.88 24.64
C ARG A 198 0.21 -2.75 26.05
N VAL A 199 0.71 -3.59 26.94
CA VAL A 199 0.44 -3.54 28.38
C VAL A 199 1.76 -3.66 29.10
N GLY A 200 2.08 -2.68 29.92
CA GLY A 200 3.31 -2.61 30.68
C GLY A 200 3.09 -2.39 32.16
N MET A 201 4.11 -2.75 32.93
CA MET A 201 4.13 -2.56 34.38
C MET A 201 5.54 -2.19 34.85
N LYS A 202 5.63 -1.17 35.70
CA LYS A 202 6.85 -0.90 36.47
C LYS A 202 6.89 -1.86 37.67
N VAL A 203 7.73 -2.89 37.59
CA VAL A 203 7.88 -3.92 38.64
C VAL A 203 8.64 -3.36 39.85
N THR A 204 9.67 -2.57 39.57
CA THR A 204 10.46 -1.83 40.58
C THR A 204 10.74 -0.42 40.03
N LYS A 205 11.46 0.41 40.80
CA LYS A 205 11.93 1.72 40.32
C LYS A 205 12.85 1.61 39.09
N ASN A 206 13.52 0.48 38.94
CA ASN A 206 14.53 0.25 37.93
C ASN A 206 14.13 -0.78 36.88
N ILE A 207 13.07 -1.56 37.09
CA ILE A 207 12.68 -2.66 36.20
C ILE A 207 11.26 -2.41 35.68
N HIS A 208 11.10 -2.46 34.37
CA HIS A 208 9.80 -2.45 33.71
C HIS A 208 9.66 -3.67 32.77
N VAL A 209 8.45 -4.18 32.69
CA VAL A 209 8.09 -5.32 31.81
C VAL A 209 6.92 -4.89 30.96
N GLN A 210 6.96 -5.21 29.66
CA GLN A 210 5.91 -4.84 28.72
C GLN A 210 5.65 -6.00 27.75
N GLY A 211 4.38 -6.34 27.58
CA GLY A 211 3.87 -7.20 26.54
C GLY A 211 3.28 -6.37 25.39
N LEU A 212 3.63 -6.71 24.16
CA LEU A 212 3.08 -6.07 22.97
C LEU A 212 2.44 -7.12 22.07
N VAL A 213 1.32 -6.77 21.48
CA VAL A 213 0.66 -7.56 20.44
C VAL A 213 0.45 -6.67 19.24
N ASN A 214 1.22 -6.90 18.18
CA ASN A 214 1.01 -6.23 16.90
C ASN A 214 -0.05 -6.97 16.11
N ASN A 215 -0.85 -6.22 15.34
CA ASN A 215 -2.00 -6.73 14.59
C ASN A 215 -2.91 -7.60 15.47
N LEU A 216 -3.41 -7.03 16.56
CA LEU A 216 -4.22 -7.71 17.58
C LEU A 216 -5.38 -8.51 16.99
N LEU A 217 -6.04 -7.97 15.96
CA LEU A 217 -7.17 -8.58 15.29
C LEU A 217 -6.77 -9.65 14.26
N ASN A 218 -5.47 -9.89 14.09
CA ASN A 218 -4.93 -10.79 13.05
C ASN A 218 -5.51 -10.53 11.67
N LYS A 219 -5.67 -9.24 11.33
CA LYS A 219 -6.21 -8.83 10.03
C LYS A 219 -5.20 -9.16 8.93
N ARG A 220 -5.62 -9.91 7.91
CA ARG A 220 -4.88 -10.01 6.66
C ARG A 220 -5.13 -8.75 5.87
N TYR A 221 -4.09 -8.05 5.47
CA TYR A 221 -4.18 -6.84 4.67
C TYR A 221 -3.01 -6.74 3.71
N SER A 222 -3.22 -6.01 2.63
CA SER A 222 -2.22 -5.73 1.62
C SER A 222 -2.34 -4.25 1.23
N ALA A 223 -1.24 -3.53 1.33
CA ALA A 223 -1.18 -2.14 0.88
C ALA A 223 -1.00 -2.05 -0.63
N ARG A 224 -0.39 -3.08 -1.22
CA ARG A 224 -0.14 -3.27 -2.65
C ARG A 224 -0.32 -4.75 -2.97
N PRO A 225 -0.65 -5.12 -4.22
CA PRO A 225 -0.61 -6.51 -4.62
C PRO A 225 0.75 -7.15 -4.27
N MET A 226 0.72 -8.37 -3.75
CA MET A 226 1.89 -9.15 -3.29
C MET A 226 2.62 -8.60 -2.05
N ASP A 227 2.23 -7.47 -1.48
CA ASP A 227 2.76 -6.93 -0.22
C ASP A 227 1.79 -7.25 0.92
N VAL A 228 1.98 -8.41 1.54
CA VAL A 228 1.13 -8.87 2.65
C VAL A 228 1.65 -8.31 3.96
N GLY A 229 0.78 -7.62 4.68
CA GLY A 229 1.09 -7.09 6.01
C GLY A 229 1.41 -8.18 7.03
N ALA A 230 2.23 -7.84 8.02
CA ALA A 230 2.66 -8.76 9.05
C ALA A 230 1.47 -9.39 9.82
N PRO A 231 1.50 -10.69 10.08
CA PRO A 231 0.50 -11.36 10.92
C PRO A 231 0.59 -10.89 12.38
N ARG A 232 -0.31 -11.38 13.23
CA ARG A 232 -0.25 -11.13 14.66
C ARG A 232 1.09 -11.59 15.23
N THR A 233 1.74 -10.69 15.97
CA THR A 233 3.05 -10.96 16.58
C THR A 233 3.00 -10.59 18.06
N PHE A 234 3.54 -11.45 18.90
CA PHE A 234 3.66 -11.23 20.35
C PHE A 234 5.11 -10.91 20.69
N ILE A 235 5.31 -9.87 21.48
CA ILE A 235 6.62 -9.40 21.90
C ILE A 235 6.60 -9.21 23.40
N LEU A 236 7.61 -9.73 24.10
CA LEU A 236 7.87 -9.44 25.51
C LEU A 236 9.13 -8.59 25.60
N GLN A 237 9.03 -7.46 26.28
CA GLN A 237 10.15 -6.55 26.50
C GLN A 237 10.39 -6.39 28.01
N VAL A 238 11.65 -6.50 28.41
CA VAL A 238 12.10 -6.22 29.77
C VAL A 238 13.19 -5.16 29.70
N GLY A 239 13.01 -4.08 30.43
CA GLY A 239 13.99 -3.01 30.54
C GLY A 239 14.45 -2.85 31.99
N ALA A 240 15.75 -2.61 32.16
CA ALA A 240 16.38 -2.34 33.45
C ALA A 240 17.27 -1.08 33.35
N ASN A 241 17.11 -0.16 34.30
CA ASN A 241 17.95 1.02 34.46
C ASN A 241 18.88 0.79 35.67
N PHE A 242 20.16 0.97 35.52
CA PHE A 242 21.18 0.77 36.53
C PHE A 242 21.76 2.10 37.00
#